data_1f82b5ed36437e4d8b7bc079fdc3e942
#
_entry.id   1f82b5ed36437e4d8b7bc079fdc3e942
#
_cell.length_a   1.000
_cell.length_b   1.000
_cell.length_c   1.000
_cell.angle_alpha   90.00
_cell.angle_beta   90.00
_cell.angle_gamma   90.00
#
_symmetry.space_group_name_H-M   'P 1'
#
loop_
_entity.id
_entity.type
_entity.pdbx_description
1 polymer ?
#
loop_
_entity_poly.entity_id
_entity_poly.type
_entity_poly.pdbx_seq_one_letter_code
_entity_poly.pdbx_strand_id
1 'polypeptide(L)'
;MGLAAARAFAAEGCDLHLAARSADALDAARRELVEMHRIDVSVHAMDLASSVNVLELGRRCADVDILVNNAGEIPSGPLESLSEDELRRGYDLKLFGYMLLTREIYAVMKARGAGVIVNDIGNSGENWDANYIAGSTANAALMAFTRALGGQSLDFGVRVVGVNPGPVETERMVKINKRRALDWYGDESRWEELRAKYPAGRPASAEEVADLMVFLASPRAAYITGTIVTIDGGIAARGSIIKERSVAR
;
A
#
# COMPACT_ATOMS: atom_id res chain seq x y z
N MET A 1 4.95 4.54 -4.14
CA MET A 1 3.59 4.12 -4.55
C MET A 1 2.57 5.24 -4.39
N GLY A 2 2.41 5.89 -3.24
CA GLY A 2 1.38 6.92 -3.05
C GLY A 2 1.36 8.04 -4.09
N LEU A 3 2.52 8.57 -4.50
CA LEU A 3 2.59 9.57 -5.57
C LEU A 3 2.17 9.00 -6.93
N ALA A 4 2.54 7.75 -7.25
CA ALA A 4 2.10 7.10 -8.48
C ALA A 4 0.57 6.90 -8.48
N ALA A 5 -0.02 6.50 -7.34
CA ALA A 5 -1.47 6.44 -7.21
C ALA A 5 -2.11 7.83 -7.40
N ALA A 6 -1.56 8.88 -6.77
CA ALA A 6 -2.06 10.24 -6.94
C ALA A 6 -2.04 10.69 -8.42
N ARG A 7 -0.94 10.41 -9.15
CA ARG A 7 -0.84 10.68 -10.60
C ARG A 7 -1.89 9.91 -11.42
N ALA A 8 -2.09 8.63 -11.11
CA ALA A 8 -3.04 7.80 -11.82
C ALA A 8 -4.49 8.27 -11.61
N PHE A 9 -4.88 8.60 -10.36
CA PHE A 9 -6.20 9.17 -10.09
C PHE A 9 -6.38 10.57 -10.68
N ALA A 10 -5.34 11.42 -10.66
CA ALA A 10 -5.36 12.73 -11.31
C ALA A 10 -5.58 12.63 -12.84
N ALA A 11 -4.97 11.63 -13.49
CA ALA A 11 -5.15 11.38 -14.91
C ALA A 11 -6.59 10.96 -15.27
N GLU A 12 -7.32 10.37 -14.31
CA GLU A 12 -8.77 10.06 -14.44
C GLU A 12 -9.66 11.28 -14.08
N GLY A 13 -9.08 12.43 -13.76
CA GLY A 13 -9.80 13.66 -13.43
C GLY A 13 -10.35 13.73 -12.01
N CYS A 14 -9.82 12.94 -11.08
CA CYS A 14 -10.20 13.01 -9.66
C CYS A 14 -9.56 14.21 -8.96
N ASP A 15 -10.33 14.95 -8.18
CA ASP A 15 -9.81 15.86 -7.17
C ASP A 15 -9.16 15.06 -6.03
N LEU A 16 -8.08 15.59 -5.43
CA LEU A 16 -7.26 14.81 -4.52
C LEU A 16 -7.07 15.46 -3.16
N HIS A 17 -7.14 14.63 -2.12
CA HIS A 17 -6.60 14.90 -0.80
C HIS A 17 -5.32 14.08 -0.61
N LEU A 18 -4.17 14.73 -0.43
CA LEU A 18 -2.88 14.06 -0.22
C LEU A 18 -2.44 14.23 1.24
N ALA A 19 -2.15 13.13 1.92
CA ALA A 19 -1.70 13.16 3.31
C ALA A 19 -0.32 12.47 3.45
N ALA A 20 0.64 13.17 4.05
CA ALA A 20 1.98 12.66 4.36
C ALA A 20 2.66 13.55 5.42
N ARG A 21 3.84 13.14 5.91
CA ARG A 21 4.60 13.90 6.92
C ARG A 21 5.31 15.16 6.35
N SER A 22 5.81 15.08 5.13
CA SER A 22 6.61 16.15 4.52
C SER A 22 5.73 17.17 3.80
N ALA A 23 5.62 18.39 4.33
CA ALA A 23 4.91 19.49 3.71
C ALA A 23 5.51 19.84 2.34
N ASP A 24 6.84 19.90 2.24
CA ASP A 24 7.54 20.25 0.99
C ASP A 24 7.27 19.22 -0.13
N ALA A 25 7.27 17.92 0.22
CA ALA A 25 6.97 16.87 -0.75
C ALA A 25 5.51 16.91 -1.20
N LEU A 26 4.58 17.22 -0.30
CA LEU A 26 3.17 17.39 -0.61
C LEU A 26 2.93 18.63 -1.51
N ASP A 27 3.60 19.75 -1.23
CA ASP A 27 3.49 20.95 -2.04
C ASP A 27 4.11 20.78 -3.44
N ALA A 28 5.20 20.02 -3.54
CA ALA A 28 5.78 19.64 -4.83
C ALA A 28 4.82 18.76 -5.65
N ALA A 29 4.25 17.72 -5.03
CA ALA A 29 3.27 16.85 -5.66
C ALA A 29 2.02 17.62 -6.09
N ARG A 30 1.49 18.52 -5.24
CA ARG A 30 0.34 19.37 -5.58
C ARG A 30 0.61 20.22 -6.81
N ARG A 31 1.76 20.92 -6.85
CA ARG A 31 2.12 21.76 -8.02
C ARG A 31 2.19 20.95 -9.31
N GLU A 32 2.87 19.80 -9.26
CA GLU A 32 2.98 18.90 -10.40
C GLU A 32 1.59 18.47 -10.91
N LEU A 33 0.72 18.00 -10.02
CA LEU A 33 -0.58 17.45 -10.37
C LEU A 33 -1.54 18.50 -10.92
N VAL A 34 -1.57 19.71 -10.32
CA VAL A 34 -2.39 20.83 -10.78
C VAL A 34 -1.89 21.37 -12.13
N GLU A 35 -0.56 21.38 -12.37
CA GLU A 35 0.01 21.79 -13.65
C GLU A 35 -0.35 20.83 -14.79
N MET A 36 -0.34 19.51 -14.49
CA MET A 36 -0.59 18.47 -15.51
C MET A 36 -2.08 18.19 -15.74
N HIS A 37 -2.92 18.43 -14.75
CA HIS A 37 -4.33 18.05 -14.76
C HIS A 37 -5.22 19.20 -14.26
N ARG A 38 -6.45 19.30 -14.76
CA ARG A 38 -7.44 20.31 -14.32
C ARG A 38 -8.23 19.76 -13.14
N ILE A 39 -7.58 19.64 -11.98
CA ILE A 39 -8.14 19.09 -10.73
C ILE A 39 -7.79 19.97 -9.55
N ASP A 40 -8.55 19.85 -8.48
CA ASP A 40 -8.22 20.42 -7.19
C ASP A 40 -7.39 19.44 -6.34
N VAL A 41 -6.33 19.95 -5.69
CA VAL A 41 -5.46 19.16 -4.83
C VAL A 41 -5.29 19.83 -3.47
N SER A 42 -5.85 19.22 -2.44
CA SER A 42 -5.67 19.59 -1.03
C SER A 42 -4.56 18.74 -0.39
N VAL A 43 -3.73 19.37 0.45
CA VAL A 43 -2.61 18.70 1.12
C VAL A 43 -2.73 18.74 2.64
N HIS A 44 -2.36 17.67 3.32
CA HIS A 44 -2.45 17.48 4.75
C HIS A 44 -1.10 16.98 5.30
N ALA A 45 -0.26 17.91 5.77
CA ALA A 45 1.03 17.60 6.37
C ALA A 45 0.84 17.10 7.81
N MET A 46 0.85 15.77 8.03
CA MET A 46 0.63 15.17 9.34
C MET A 46 1.22 13.76 9.47
N ASP A 47 1.55 13.37 10.69
CA ASP A 47 1.99 12.00 11.01
C ASP A 47 0.76 11.11 11.27
N LEU A 48 0.52 10.17 10.38
CA LEU A 48 -0.62 9.23 10.45
C LEU A 48 -0.36 8.05 11.42
N ALA A 49 0.77 7.99 12.12
CA ALA A 49 0.94 7.14 13.29
C ALA A 49 0.20 7.70 14.52
N SER A 50 -0.19 8.98 14.50
CA SER A 50 -0.99 9.62 15.54
C SER A 50 -2.48 9.42 15.27
N SER A 51 -3.17 8.74 16.18
CA SER A 51 -4.63 8.55 16.09
C SER A 51 -5.39 9.89 16.06
N VAL A 52 -4.90 10.93 16.75
CA VAL A 52 -5.49 12.28 16.71
C VAL A 52 -5.46 12.86 15.31
N ASN A 53 -4.30 12.73 14.63
CA ASN A 53 -4.15 13.20 13.26
C ASN A 53 -5.01 12.39 12.27
N VAL A 54 -5.10 11.08 12.47
CA VAL A 54 -5.94 10.20 11.62
C VAL A 54 -7.42 10.60 11.74
N LEU A 55 -7.91 10.84 12.96
CA LEU A 55 -9.29 11.28 13.19
C LEU A 55 -9.56 12.68 12.61
N GLU A 56 -8.59 13.57 12.71
CA GLU A 56 -8.69 14.91 12.10
C GLU A 56 -8.71 14.83 10.57
N LEU A 57 -7.85 13.98 9.97
CA LEU A 57 -7.88 13.74 8.54
C LEU A 57 -9.23 13.17 8.09
N GLY A 58 -9.78 12.21 8.83
CA GLY A 58 -11.09 11.63 8.57
C GLY A 58 -12.21 12.68 8.53
N ARG A 59 -12.16 13.67 9.44
CA ARG A 59 -13.14 14.78 9.44
C ARG A 59 -12.96 15.73 8.25
N ARG A 60 -11.69 16.05 7.89
CA ARG A 60 -11.38 16.96 6.75
C ARG A 60 -11.72 16.33 5.40
N CYS A 61 -11.68 15.02 5.31
CA CYS A 61 -11.90 14.26 4.07
C CYS A 61 -13.20 13.44 4.14
N ALA A 62 -14.20 13.87 4.90
CA ALA A 62 -15.42 13.11 5.12
C ALA A 62 -16.27 12.91 3.84
N ASP A 63 -16.11 13.77 2.86
CA ASP A 63 -16.90 13.81 1.61
C ASP A 63 -16.26 13.04 0.44
N VAL A 64 -15.07 12.46 0.63
CA VAL A 64 -14.38 11.73 -0.45
C VAL A 64 -15.20 10.52 -0.95
N ASP A 65 -15.11 10.26 -2.25
CA ASP A 65 -15.73 9.09 -2.89
C ASP A 65 -14.83 7.86 -2.82
N ILE A 66 -13.51 8.08 -2.78
CA ILE A 66 -12.50 7.03 -2.79
C ILE A 66 -11.49 7.29 -1.67
N LEU A 67 -11.28 6.32 -0.81
CA LEU A 67 -10.18 6.30 0.15
C LEU A 67 -9.11 5.31 -0.31
N VAL A 68 -7.87 5.77 -0.48
CA VAL A 68 -6.72 4.90 -0.70
C VAL A 68 -5.82 4.91 0.54
N ASN A 69 -5.83 3.85 1.31
CA ASN A 69 -4.91 3.64 2.41
C ASN A 69 -3.57 3.11 1.86
N ASN A 70 -2.53 3.94 1.84
CA ASN A 70 -1.20 3.59 1.32
C ASN A 70 -0.07 3.92 2.32
N ALA A 71 -0.30 4.80 3.29
CA ALA A 71 0.74 5.19 4.23
C ALA A 71 1.25 3.99 5.04
N GLY A 72 2.56 3.70 4.96
CA GLY A 72 3.09 2.55 5.68
C GLY A 72 4.61 2.59 5.79
N GLU A 73 5.10 2.42 7.00
CA GLU A 73 6.50 2.25 7.33
C GLU A 73 6.59 1.22 8.46
N ILE A 74 6.77 -0.05 8.07
CA ILE A 74 6.91 -1.16 9.02
C ILE A 74 8.38 -1.53 9.11
N PRO A 75 8.93 -1.75 10.32
CA PRO A 75 10.31 -2.16 10.50
C PRO A 75 10.55 -3.54 9.86
N SER A 76 11.74 -3.73 9.30
CA SER A 76 12.21 -5.01 8.78
C SER A 76 13.19 -5.62 9.77
N GLY A 77 13.14 -6.93 9.92
CA GLY A 77 14.03 -7.70 10.77
C GLY A 77 13.35 -8.93 11.35
N PRO A 78 14.12 -9.89 11.87
CA PRO A 78 13.62 -10.97 12.69
C PRO A 78 13.12 -10.45 14.04
N LEU A 79 12.28 -11.22 14.72
CA LEU A 79 11.57 -10.77 15.93
C LEU A 79 12.50 -10.22 17.02
N GLU A 80 13.62 -10.88 17.24
CA GLU A 80 14.59 -10.55 18.29
C GLU A 80 15.37 -9.25 18.03
N SER A 81 15.32 -8.74 16.78
CA SER A 81 15.99 -7.48 16.41
C SER A 81 15.09 -6.26 16.50
N LEU A 82 13.79 -6.45 16.78
CA LEU A 82 12.79 -5.39 16.79
C LEU A 82 12.46 -4.96 18.22
N SER A 83 12.61 -3.68 18.51
CA SER A 83 12.14 -3.12 19.78
C SER A 83 10.62 -3.02 19.84
N GLU A 84 10.07 -2.95 21.05
CA GLU A 84 8.64 -2.73 21.28
C GLU A 84 8.16 -1.42 20.63
N ASP A 85 8.94 -0.35 20.75
CA ASP A 85 8.59 0.96 20.20
C ASP A 85 8.52 0.95 18.67
N GLU A 86 9.45 0.26 18.00
CA GLU A 86 9.43 0.10 16.54
C GLU A 86 8.20 -0.69 16.09
N LEU A 87 7.87 -1.78 16.79
CA LEU A 87 6.66 -2.58 16.52
C LEU A 87 5.40 -1.74 16.68
N ARG A 88 5.25 -1.04 17.82
CA ARG A 88 4.08 -0.20 18.09
C ARG A 88 3.93 0.88 17.03
N ARG A 89 4.99 1.66 16.77
CA ARG A 89 4.95 2.73 15.78
C ARG A 89 4.60 2.23 14.37
N GLY A 90 5.16 1.09 13.96
CA GLY A 90 4.85 0.47 12.67
C GLY A 90 3.36 0.08 12.59
N TYR A 91 2.81 -0.49 13.65
CA TYR A 91 1.39 -0.88 13.70
C TYR A 91 0.47 0.33 13.84
N ASP A 92 0.85 1.34 14.60
CA ASP A 92 0.07 2.58 14.72
C ASP A 92 -0.11 3.24 13.34
N LEU A 93 0.95 3.30 12.54
CA LEU A 93 0.87 3.88 11.20
C LEU A 93 0.11 2.99 10.22
N LYS A 94 0.53 1.73 10.06
CA LYS A 94 0.00 0.91 8.96
C LYS A 94 -1.28 0.18 9.34
N LEU A 95 -1.36 -0.42 10.53
CA LEU A 95 -2.54 -1.21 10.91
C LEU A 95 -3.64 -0.31 11.50
N PHE A 96 -3.34 0.36 12.60
CA PHE A 96 -4.34 1.20 13.27
C PHE A 96 -4.69 2.44 12.45
N GLY A 97 -3.71 3.06 11.76
CA GLY A 97 -3.96 4.19 10.87
C GLY A 97 -4.99 3.85 9.78
N TYR A 98 -4.84 2.71 9.10
CA TYR A 98 -5.81 2.25 8.09
C TYR A 98 -7.19 1.98 8.71
N MET A 99 -7.24 1.26 9.84
CA MET A 99 -8.51 0.88 10.48
C MET A 99 -9.27 2.11 10.98
N LEU A 100 -8.58 3.06 11.63
CA LEU A 100 -9.18 4.26 12.18
C LEU A 100 -9.65 5.21 11.08
N LEU A 101 -8.83 5.48 10.06
CA LEU A 101 -9.24 6.33 8.94
C LEU A 101 -10.41 5.70 8.17
N THR A 102 -10.34 4.38 7.92
CA THR A 102 -11.44 3.65 7.31
C THR A 102 -12.72 3.77 8.13
N ARG A 103 -12.66 3.66 9.45
CA ARG A 103 -13.83 3.79 10.34
C ARG A 103 -14.54 5.13 10.15
N GLU A 104 -13.80 6.23 10.12
CA GLU A 104 -14.37 7.58 9.99
C GLU A 104 -15.01 7.76 8.59
N ILE A 105 -14.26 7.44 7.53
CA ILE A 105 -14.71 7.62 6.15
C ILE A 105 -15.84 6.63 5.79
N TYR A 106 -15.72 5.38 6.21
CA TYR A 106 -16.74 4.36 5.94
C TYR A 106 -18.10 4.72 6.53
N ALA A 107 -18.14 5.32 7.72
CA ALA A 107 -19.39 5.75 8.35
C ALA A 107 -20.14 6.76 7.46
N VAL A 108 -19.44 7.72 6.85
CA VAL A 108 -20.01 8.70 5.93
C VAL A 108 -20.41 8.07 4.61
N MET A 109 -19.53 7.25 4.01
CA MET A 109 -19.82 6.53 2.77
C MET A 109 -21.06 5.65 2.92
N LYS A 110 -21.18 4.93 4.04
CA LYS A 110 -22.34 4.09 4.38
C LYS A 110 -23.62 4.92 4.47
N ALA A 111 -23.58 6.07 5.14
CA ALA A 111 -24.74 6.96 5.27
C ALA A 111 -25.17 7.55 3.91
N ARG A 112 -24.20 7.82 3.02
CA ARG A 112 -24.42 8.31 1.66
C ARG A 112 -24.88 7.21 0.68
N GLY A 113 -24.62 5.94 0.99
CA GLY A 113 -24.91 4.81 0.12
C GLY A 113 -23.95 4.64 -1.05
N ALA A 114 -22.76 5.24 -0.98
CA ALA A 114 -21.75 5.17 -2.04
C ALA A 114 -20.33 5.39 -1.50
N GLY A 115 -19.35 4.66 -2.04
CA GLY A 115 -17.94 4.85 -1.75
C GLY A 115 -17.06 3.65 -2.10
N VAL A 116 -15.76 3.89 -2.20
CA VAL A 116 -14.76 2.82 -2.42
C VAL A 116 -13.58 3.02 -1.48
N ILE A 117 -13.16 1.94 -0.84
CA ILE A 117 -11.96 1.90 0.01
C ILE A 117 -10.98 0.91 -0.59
N VAL A 118 -9.78 1.36 -0.91
CA VAL A 118 -8.67 0.56 -1.42
C VAL A 118 -7.57 0.52 -0.38
N ASN A 119 -7.24 -0.66 0.12
CA ASN A 119 -6.16 -0.87 1.08
C ASN A 119 -4.90 -1.39 0.36
N ASP A 120 -3.84 -0.58 0.29
CA ASP A 120 -2.52 -1.00 -0.20
C ASP A 120 -1.78 -1.77 0.90
N ILE A 121 -1.85 -3.10 0.81
CA ILE A 121 -1.43 -3.99 1.90
C ILE A 121 0.01 -4.47 1.71
N GLY A 122 0.21 -5.43 0.84
CA GLY A 122 1.49 -6.07 0.55
C GLY A 122 1.44 -7.59 0.69
N ASN A 123 2.10 -8.30 -0.23
CA ASN A 123 1.98 -9.75 -0.36
C ASN A 123 2.59 -10.56 0.81
N SER A 124 3.38 -9.93 1.70
CA SER A 124 3.93 -10.62 2.88
C SER A 124 2.87 -11.08 3.89
N GLY A 125 1.63 -10.64 3.78
CA GLY A 125 0.53 -11.18 4.57
C GLY A 125 0.09 -12.59 4.13
N GLU A 126 0.43 -13.01 2.90
CA GLU A 126 0.22 -14.35 2.35
C GLU A 126 1.55 -15.10 2.13
N ASN A 127 2.61 -14.38 1.80
CA ASN A 127 3.96 -14.89 1.61
C ASN A 127 4.83 -14.49 2.81
N TRP A 128 4.70 -15.22 3.91
CA TRP A 128 5.29 -14.87 5.19
C TRP A 128 6.81 -14.92 5.17
N ASP A 129 7.44 -13.92 5.82
CA ASP A 129 8.89 -13.79 5.93
C ASP A 129 9.26 -13.53 7.40
N ALA A 130 10.06 -14.42 8.00
CA ALA A 130 10.54 -14.26 9.37
C ALA A 130 11.45 -13.05 9.54
N ASN A 131 12.12 -12.60 8.47
CA ASN A 131 12.93 -11.38 8.47
C ASN A 131 12.10 -10.10 8.20
N TYR A 132 10.80 -10.24 8.07
CA TYR A 132 9.84 -9.15 7.95
C TYR A 132 8.59 -9.43 8.77
N ILE A 133 8.77 -9.97 9.99
CA ILE A 133 7.69 -10.51 10.80
C ILE A 133 6.62 -9.47 11.14
N ALA A 134 7.02 -8.24 11.47
CA ALA A 134 6.08 -7.15 11.75
C ALA A 134 5.21 -6.79 10.54
N GLY A 135 5.81 -6.78 9.34
CA GLY A 135 5.08 -6.54 8.09
C GLY A 135 4.17 -7.70 7.71
N SER A 136 4.61 -8.94 7.89
CA SER A 136 3.80 -10.13 7.63
C SER A 136 2.54 -10.15 8.50
N THR A 137 2.67 -9.87 9.79
CA THR A 137 1.53 -9.85 10.72
C THR A 137 0.59 -8.68 10.45
N ALA A 138 1.09 -7.45 10.25
CA ALA A 138 0.25 -6.29 9.95
C ALA A 138 -0.52 -6.47 8.63
N ASN A 139 0.15 -6.98 7.59
CA ASN A 139 -0.49 -7.22 6.30
C ASN A 139 -1.56 -8.31 6.38
N ALA A 140 -1.30 -9.42 7.10
CA ALA A 140 -2.31 -10.46 7.34
C ALA A 140 -3.53 -9.92 8.09
N ALA A 141 -3.33 -9.07 9.11
CA ALA A 141 -4.41 -8.41 9.82
C ALA A 141 -5.22 -7.48 8.91
N LEU A 142 -4.58 -6.69 8.04
CA LEU A 142 -5.25 -5.82 7.07
C LEU A 142 -6.02 -6.61 6.00
N MET A 143 -5.52 -7.78 5.59
CA MET A 143 -6.27 -8.68 4.70
C MET A 143 -7.55 -9.19 5.36
N ALA A 144 -7.46 -9.64 6.63
CA ALA A 144 -8.61 -10.07 7.39
C ALA A 144 -9.62 -8.91 7.59
N PHE A 145 -9.14 -7.72 7.94
CA PHE A 145 -9.93 -6.51 8.08
C PHE A 145 -10.67 -6.16 6.77
N THR A 146 -9.95 -6.14 5.64
CA THR A 146 -10.51 -5.83 4.32
C THR A 146 -11.61 -6.83 3.92
N ARG A 147 -11.37 -8.14 4.12
CA ARG A 147 -12.35 -9.18 3.81
C ARG A 147 -13.57 -9.09 4.72
N ALA A 148 -13.36 -8.90 6.02
CA ALA A 148 -14.46 -8.82 7.00
C ALA A 148 -15.36 -7.61 6.73
N LEU A 149 -14.78 -6.42 6.52
CA LEU A 149 -15.54 -5.20 6.23
C LEU A 149 -16.21 -5.28 4.86
N GLY A 150 -15.45 -5.69 3.83
CA GLY A 150 -15.93 -5.79 2.45
C GLY A 150 -17.00 -6.85 2.23
N GLY A 151 -17.09 -7.86 3.11
CA GLY A 151 -18.10 -8.91 3.04
C GLY A 151 -19.54 -8.44 3.23
N GLN A 152 -19.75 -7.30 3.89
CA GLN A 152 -21.08 -6.70 4.10
C GLN A 152 -21.20 -5.28 3.51
N SER A 153 -20.09 -4.66 3.12
CA SER A 153 -20.07 -3.24 2.76
C SER A 153 -20.92 -2.92 1.53
N LEU A 154 -21.05 -3.87 0.60
CA LEU A 154 -21.82 -3.67 -0.63
C LEU A 154 -23.34 -3.53 -0.37
N ASP A 155 -23.86 -4.10 0.73
CA ASP A 155 -25.25 -3.92 1.16
C ASP A 155 -25.54 -2.43 1.49
N PHE A 156 -24.51 -1.66 1.74
CA PHE A 156 -24.57 -0.22 2.00
C PHE A 156 -24.01 0.64 0.85
N GLY A 157 -23.86 0.07 -0.35
CA GLY A 157 -23.32 0.76 -1.51
C GLY A 157 -21.81 1.08 -1.45
N VAL A 158 -21.08 0.49 -0.50
CA VAL A 158 -19.64 0.72 -0.34
C VAL A 158 -18.84 -0.51 -0.73
N ARG A 159 -17.74 -0.34 -1.46
CA ARG A 159 -16.80 -1.41 -1.77
C ARG A 159 -15.52 -1.26 -0.96
N VAL A 160 -15.02 -2.37 -0.43
CA VAL A 160 -13.74 -2.40 0.31
C VAL A 160 -12.88 -3.51 -0.28
N VAL A 161 -11.76 -3.12 -0.86
CA VAL A 161 -10.84 -4.03 -1.56
C VAL A 161 -9.41 -3.84 -1.10
N GLY A 162 -8.62 -4.88 -1.22
CA GLY A 162 -7.19 -4.83 -0.93
C GLY A 162 -6.35 -5.04 -2.18
N VAL A 163 -5.19 -4.42 -2.22
CA VAL A 163 -4.13 -4.68 -3.19
C VAL A 163 -2.93 -5.25 -2.42
N ASN A 164 -2.37 -6.34 -2.93
CA ASN A 164 -1.18 -6.98 -2.40
C ASN A 164 -0.02 -6.84 -3.38
N PRO A 165 0.73 -5.73 -3.36
CA PRO A 165 1.93 -5.63 -4.16
C PRO A 165 2.99 -6.62 -3.66
N GLY A 166 3.70 -7.22 -4.60
CA GLY A 166 4.98 -7.85 -4.37
C GLY A 166 6.12 -6.83 -4.25
N PRO A 167 7.32 -7.19 -4.66
CA PRO A 167 8.42 -6.25 -4.79
C PRO A 167 8.09 -5.15 -5.81
N VAL A 168 8.07 -3.89 -5.35
CA VAL A 168 7.82 -2.70 -6.18
C VAL A 168 9.08 -1.84 -6.24
N GLU A 169 9.44 -1.35 -7.42
CA GLU A 169 10.61 -0.50 -7.62
C GLU A 169 10.42 0.86 -6.94
N THR A 170 10.98 0.99 -5.74
CA THR A 170 10.92 2.18 -4.90
C THR A 170 12.31 2.42 -4.30
N GLU A 171 12.59 3.65 -3.86
CA GLU A 171 13.84 3.96 -3.14
C GLU A 171 14.06 3.04 -1.94
N ARG A 172 12.97 2.69 -1.22
CA ARG A 172 13.04 1.75 -0.10
C ARG A 172 13.54 0.38 -0.56
N MET A 173 13.04 -0.13 -1.69
CA MET A 173 13.45 -1.42 -2.21
C MET A 173 14.91 -1.42 -2.70
N VAL A 174 15.35 -0.33 -3.33
CA VAL A 174 16.77 -0.17 -3.70
C VAL A 174 17.65 -0.24 -2.46
N LYS A 175 17.30 0.47 -1.38
CA LYS A 175 18.02 0.41 -0.10
C LYS A 175 18.05 -1.01 0.48
N ILE A 176 16.92 -1.73 0.46
CA ILE A 176 16.84 -3.12 0.93
C ILE A 176 17.74 -4.04 0.08
N ASN A 177 17.67 -3.93 -1.24
CA ASN A 177 18.49 -4.76 -2.13
C ASN A 177 19.99 -4.45 -2.03
N LYS A 178 20.36 -3.20 -1.86
CA LYS A 178 21.76 -2.82 -1.57
C LYS A 178 22.26 -3.48 -0.28
N ARG A 179 21.48 -3.40 0.79
CA ARG A 179 21.84 -4.07 2.05
C ARG A 179 21.96 -5.58 1.88
N ARG A 180 20.99 -6.23 1.20
CA ARG A 180 21.06 -7.66 0.89
C ARG A 180 22.28 -8.03 0.05
N ALA A 181 22.64 -7.22 -0.94
CA ALA A 181 23.81 -7.45 -1.78
C ALA A 181 25.10 -7.37 -0.94
N LEU A 182 25.19 -6.40 -0.02
CA LEU A 182 26.29 -6.33 0.92
C LEU A 182 26.37 -7.57 1.81
N ASP A 183 25.23 -7.99 2.39
CA ASP A 183 25.18 -9.15 3.30
C ASP A 183 25.47 -10.48 2.58
N TRP A 184 25.07 -10.66 1.31
CA TRP A 184 25.22 -11.92 0.58
C TRP A 184 26.45 -12.00 -0.31
N TYR A 185 26.92 -10.88 -0.83
CA TYR A 185 28.01 -10.83 -1.81
C TYR A 185 29.21 -10.04 -1.30
N GLY A 186 29.10 -9.36 -0.14
CA GLY A 186 30.13 -8.46 0.37
C GLY A 186 30.27 -7.15 -0.42
N ASP A 187 29.35 -6.86 -1.33
CA ASP A 187 29.40 -5.71 -2.24
C ASP A 187 28.00 -5.18 -2.56
N GLU A 188 27.68 -3.97 -2.09
CA GLU A 188 26.38 -3.35 -2.31
C GLU A 188 26.12 -2.97 -3.78
N SER A 189 27.18 -2.77 -4.59
CA SER A 189 27.02 -2.40 -6.01
C SER A 189 26.34 -3.51 -6.83
N ARG A 190 26.38 -4.75 -6.33
CA ARG A 190 25.76 -5.92 -6.96
C ARG A 190 24.26 -6.05 -6.71
N TRP A 191 23.61 -5.02 -6.17
CA TRP A 191 22.16 -5.07 -5.88
C TRP A 191 21.29 -5.29 -7.13
N GLU A 192 21.75 -4.90 -8.31
CA GLU A 192 21.05 -5.12 -9.58
C GLU A 192 20.96 -6.60 -9.96
N GLU A 193 21.93 -7.43 -9.53
CA GLU A 193 21.85 -8.89 -9.73
C GLU A 193 20.67 -9.51 -8.95
N LEU A 194 20.30 -8.90 -7.83
CA LEU A 194 19.10 -9.30 -7.07
C LEU A 194 17.83 -8.92 -7.81
N ARG A 195 17.83 -7.77 -8.50
CA ARG A 195 16.72 -7.30 -9.32
C ARG A 195 16.38 -8.30 -10.42
N ALA A 196 17.37 -8.85 -11.09
CA ALA A 196 17.19 -9.85 -12.15
C ALA A 196 16.55 -11.17 -11.68
N LYS A 197 16.53 -11.45 -10.37
CA LYS A 197 15.91 -12.64 -9.78
C LYS A 197 14.40 -12.55 -9.60
N TYR A 198 13.82 -11.36 -9.74
CA TYR A 198 12.37 -11.18 -9.69
C TYR A 198 11.69 -11.71 -10.95
N PRO A 199 10.37 -12.00 -10.90
CA PRO A 199 9.61 -12.37 -12.08
C PRO A 199 9.79 -11.36 -13.21
N ALA A 200 9.86 -11.84 -14.44
CA ALA A 200 10.17 -11.02 -15.64
C ALA A 200 11.50 -10.23 -15.53
N GLY A 201 12.42 -10.61 -14.62
CA GLY A 201 13.71 -9.95 -14.42
C GLY A 201 13.64 -8.56 -13.79
N ARG A 202 12.49 -8.20 -13.21
CA ARG A 202 12.28 -6.88 -12.59
C ARG A 202 11.22 -6.91 -11.49
N PRO A 203 11.25 -5.97 -10.54
CA PRO A 203 10.09 -5.65 -9.68
C PRO A 203 8.94 -5.07 -10.51
N ALA A 204 7.75 -5.00 -9.92
CA ALA A 204 6.67 -4.18 -10.46
C ALA A 204 7.05 -2.69 -10.41
N SER A 205 6.55 -1.89 -11.32
CA SER A 205 6.62 -0.43 -11.19
C SER A 205 5.54 0.07 -10.22
N ALA A 206 5.72 1.29 -9.69
CA ALA A 206 4.70 1.90 -8.83
C ALA A 206 3.43 2.23 -9.62
N GLU A 207 3.56 2.50 -10.91
CA GLU A 207 2.48 2.77 -11.85
C GLU A 207 1.62 1.53 -12.08
N GLU A 208 2.22 0.35 -12.28
CA GLU A 208 1.47 -0.91 -12.43
C GLU A 208 0.57 -1.20 -11.22
N VAL A 209 1.03 -0.85 -10.01
CA VAL A 209 0.23 -0.97 -8.79
C VAL A 209 -0.86 0.10 -8.74
N ALA A 210 -0.56 1.33 -9.14
CA ALA A 210 -1.50 2.44 -9.18
C ALA A 210 -2.65 2.19 -10.16
N ASP A 211 -2.34 1.65 -11.35
CA ASP A 211 -3.34 1.30 -12.37
C ASP A 211 -4.34 0.27 -11.84
N LEU A 212 -3.87 -0.72 -11.08
CA LEU A 212 -4.75 -1.68 -10.40
C LEU A 212 -5.65 -0.99 -9.36
N MET A 213 -5.12 -0.03 -8.58
CA MET A 213 -5.91 0.72 -7.61
C MET A 213 -7.01 1.53 -8.29
N VAL A 214 -6.69 2.22 -9.40
CA VAL A 214 -7.66 2.98 -10.21
C VAL A 214 -8.74 2.05 -10.77
N PHE A 215 -8.34 0.91 -11.36
CA PHE A 215 -9.33 -0.08 -11.84
C PHE A 215 -10.26 -0.54 -10.73
N LEU A 216 -9.74 -0.92 -9.57
CA LEU A 216 -10.54 -1.40 -8.44
C LEU A 216 -11.43 -0.29 -7.86
N ALA A 217 -11.01 0.97 -7.91
CA ALA A 217 -11.83 2.11 -7.49
C ALA A 217 -12.94 2.44 -8.49
N SER A 218 -12.74 2.13 -9.77
CA SER A 218 -13.64 2.52 -10.85
C SER A 218 -14.98 1.76 -10.85
N PRO A 219 -16.02 2.26 -11.57
CA PRO A 219 -17.28 1.55 -11.80
C PRO A 219 -17.12 0.20 -12.53
N ARG A 220 -16.00 -0.01 -13.23
CA ARG A 220 -15.71 -1.29 -13.92
C ARG A 220 -15.52 -2.44 -12.93
N ALA A 221 -15.18 -2.16 -11.68
CA ALA A 221 -15.05 -3.11 -10.58
C ALA A 221 -16.29 -3.13 -9.65
N ALA A 222 -17.47 -2.72 -10.13
CA ALA A 222 -18.67 -2.48 -9.31
C ALA A 222 -19.12 -3.68 -8.45
N TYR A 223 -18.78 -4.91 -8.85
CA TYR A 223 -19.16 -6.13 -8.10
C TYR A 223 -17.97 -6.78 -7.38
N ILE A 224 -16.84 -6.06 -7.27
CA ILE A 224 -15.63 -6.52 -6.59
C ILE A 224 -15.54 -5.85 -5.22
N THR A 225 -15.72 -6.63 -4.15
CA THR A 225 -15.56 -6.20 -2.75
C THR A 225 -15.16 -7.39 -1.86
N GLY A 226 -14.63 -7.14 -0.66
CA GLY A 226 -14.24 -8.19 0.29
C GLY A 226 -13.09 -9.09 -0.21
N THR A 227 -12.35 -8.67 -1.19
CA THR A 227 -11.26 -9.45 -1.81
C THR A 227 -9.92 -8.71 -1.78
N ILE A 228 -8.87 -9.49 -1.95
CA ILE A 228 -7.51 -8.99 -2.07
C ILE A 228 -6.98 -9.39 -3.45
N VAL A 229 -6.53 -8.43 -4.22
CA VAL A 229 -5.92 -8.66 -5.53
C VAL A 229 -4.41 -8.57 -5.41
N THR A 230 -3.73 -9.68 -5.66
CA THR A 230 -2.27 -9.77 -5.58
C THR A 230 -1.65 -9.38 -6.92
N ILE A 231 -0.69 -8.45 -6.87
CA ILE A 231 0.12 -7.98 -8.01
C ILE A 231 1.60 -8.15 -7.67
N ASP A 232 2.12 -9.36 -7.84
CA ASP A 232 3.46 -9.75 -7.40
C ASP A 232 4.25 -10.56 -8.43
N GLY A 233 3.78 -10.62 -9.67
CA GLY A 233 4.39 -11.44 -10.73
C GLY A 233 4.30 -12.95 -10.45
N GLY A 234 3.35 -13.37 -9.60
CA GLY A 234 3.13 -14.78 -9.24
C GLY A 234 4.07 -15.30 -8.16
N ILE A 235 4.73 -14.42 -7.39
CA ILE A 235 5.66 -14.83 -6.32
C ILE A 235 4.94 -15.65 -5.25
N ALA A 236 3.80 -15.20 -4.76
CA ALA A 236 3.03 -15.89 -3.72
C ALA A 236 2.49 -17.25 -4.19
N ALA A 237 2.29 -17.42 -5.50
CA ALA A 237 1.79 -18.65 -6.10
C ALA A 237 2.91 -19.68 -6.40
N ARG A 238 4.19 -19.35 -6.21
CA ARG A 238 5.34 -20.23 -6.47
C ARG A 238 5.57 -21.22 -5.32
N GLY A 239 4.56 -21.98 -4.96
CA GLY A 239 4.49 -22.78 -3.74
C GLY A 239 5.14 -24.17 -3.79
N SER A 240 6.04 -24.51 -4.72
CA SER A 240 6.71 -25.81 -4.66
C SER A 240 7.90 -25.79 -3.70
N ILE A 241 7.87 -26.68 -2.70
CA ILE A 241 8.99 -26.93 -1.78
C ILE A 241 10.15 -27.65 -2.52
N ILE A 242 9.83 -28.37 -3.61
CA ILE A 242 10.81 -29.05 -4.46
C ILE A 242 11.18 -28.06 -5.59
N LYS A 243 12.27 -27.34 -5.39
CA LYS A 243 12.86 -26.51 -6.47
C LYS A 243 13.80 -27.42 -7.26
N GLU A 244 13.58 -27.55 -8.58
CA GLU A 244 14.63 -28.03 -9.46
C GLU A 244 15.88 -27.19 -9.22
N ARG A 245 17.01 -27.86 -8.96
CA ARG A 245 18.30 -27.16 -8.98
C ARG A 245 18.44 -26.59 -10.39
N SER A 246 18.45 -25.28 -10.51
CA SER A 246 18.78 -24.62 -11.77
C SER A 246 20.11 -25.21 -12.26
N VAL A 247 20.03 -26.05 -13.28
CA VAL A 247 21.23 -26.44 -14.02
C VAL A 247 21.73 -25.14 -14.66
N ALA A 248 22.86 -24.66 -14.16
CA ALA A 248 23.54 -23.53 -14.76
C ALA A 248 23.78 -23.87 -16.24
N ARG A 249 23.16 -23.09 -17.12
CA ARG A 249 23.48 -23.07 -18.56
C ARG A 249 24.57 -22.06 -18.79
#